data_445e2018cee8f8c07389922e5001abdd
#
_entry.id   445e2018cee8f8c07389922e5001abdd
#
_cell.length_a   1.000
_cell.length_b   1.000
_cell.length_c   1.000
_cell.angle_alpha   90.00
_cell.angle_beta   90.00
_cell.angle_gamma   90.00
#
_symmetry.space_group_name_H-M   'P 1'
#
loop_
_entity.id
_entity.type
_entity.pdbx_description
1 polymer ?
#
loop_
_entity_poly.entity_id
_entity_poly.type
_entity_poly.pdbx_seq_one_letter_code
_entity_poly.pdbx_strand_id
1 'polypeptide(L)'
;TASAISRTTCAWPATASTDLQEGLLSTIVLEMGASSKLCAHLSPGDPVVLMGPTGRPSEIAPNESLVLIGGGLGNAVLFSIARAFREAGSRVLYFAGYRDSAMLFKREEIEAATDQVVWATDAGAPIAPARAQDAHFRGNIVEAMLAYARGELGEVRVPLSGVDRILAIGSDGMMNAVATARRTVLAPHLKPDHKAIGSINSPMQCMLKEVCAQCLQRHVDPITGEEHIVYSCFDQDQ
;
A
#
# COMPACT_ATOMS: atom_id res chain seq x y z
N THR A 1 -6.37 4.07 19.56
CA THR A 1 -5.71 2.90 20.17
C THR A 1 -5.87 1.74 19.23
N ALA A 2 -4.81 1.35 18.53
CA ALA A 2 -4.76 0.12 17.76
C ALA A 2 -4.64 -1.03 18.77
N SER A 3 -5.75 -1.58 19.20
CA SER A 3 -5.77 -2.76 20.04
C SER A 3 -6.36 -3.93 19.28
N ALA A 4 -5.73 -5.05 19.45
CA ALA A 4 -6.01 -6.37 18.93
C ALA A 4 -5.48 -6.61 17.48
N ILE A 5 -4.27 -7.12 17.44
CA ILE A 5 -3.80 -7.94 16.33
C ILE A 5 -4.49 -9.28 16.48
N SER A 6 -5.65 -9.45 15.87
CA SER A 6 -6.21 -10.78 15.66
C SER A 6 -5.42 -11.42 14.52
N ARG A 7 -4.77 -12.52 14.77
CA ARG A 7 -4.06 -13.29 13.76
C ARG A 7 -5.05 -14.09 12.94
N THR A 8 -5.68 -13.42 11.97
CA THR A 8 -6.49 -14.09 10.96
C THR A 8 -6.57 -13.21 9.71
N THR A 9 -6.33 -13.72 8.57
CA THR A 9 -5.85 -13.22 7.40
C THR A 9 -6.53 -12.83 6.22
N CYS A 10 -6.22 -12.04 5.46
CA CYS A 10 -6.04 -12.26 4.04
C CYS A 10 -4.88 -11.38 3.54
N ALA A 11 -3.71 -11.89 3.61
CA ALA A 11 -2.58 -11.36 2.88
C ALA A 11 -2.37 -12.27 1.68
N TRP A 12 -2.21 -11.68 0.54
CA TRP A 12 -2.13 -12.29 -0.76
C TRP A 12 -0.86 -13.17 -0.97
N PRO A 13 -0.76 -13.99 -2.02
CA PRO A 13 -0.07 -15.29 -2.07
C PRO A 13 1.41 -15.36 -1.70
N ALA A 14 2.17 -14.29 -1.78
CA ALA A 14 3.60 -14.38 -1.46
C ALA A 14 3.88 -14.43 0.06
N THR A 15 3.04 -13.81 0.86
CA THR A 15 3.08 -13.92 2.33
C THR A 15 2.41 -15.20 2.81
N ALA A 16 1.41 -15.65 2.09
CA ALA A 16 0.69 -16.87 2.41
C ALA A 16 1.60 -18.12 2.33
N SER A 17 2.65 -18.15 1.51
CA SER A 17 3.50 -19.34 1.39
C SER A 17 4.32 -19.64 2.64
N THR A 18 4.83 -18.63 3.35
CA THR A 18 5.61 -18.81 4.58
C THR A 18 4.71 -19.04 5.79
N ASP A 19 3.63 -18.27 5.87
CA ASP A 19 2.67 -18.39 6.97
C ASP A 19 1.79 -19.65 6.82
N LEU A 20 1.50 -20.09 5.59
CA LEU A 20 0.79 -21.34 5.34
C LEU A 20 1.61 -22.57 5.72
N GLN A 21 2.94 -22.52 5.64
CA GLN A 21 3.79 -23.59 6.17
C GLN A 21 3.71 -23.70 7.69
N GLU A 22 3.46 -22.58 8.38
CA GLU A 22 3.20 -22.52 9.80
C GLU A 22 1.71 -22.65 10.16
N GLY A 23 0.82 -22.67 9.17
CA GLY A 23 -0.63 -22.73 9.35
C GLY A 23 -1.22 -21.44 9.95
N LEU A 24 -0.52 -20.31 9.82
CA LEU A 24 -0.93 -19.02 10.39
C LEU A 24 -1.32 -18.03 9.29
N LEU A 25 -2.41 -17.37 9.55
CA LEU A 25 -2.88 -16.24 8.77
C LEU A 25 -2.97 -14.98 9.67
N SER A 26 -2.58 -13.78 9.17
CA SER A 26 -2.61 -12.53 9.94
C SER A 26 -3.45 -11.46 9.26
N THR A 27 -4.26 -10.74 10.02
CA THR A 27 -5.09 -9.62 9.53
C THR A 27 -4.88 -8.38 10.38
N ILE A 28 -4.84 -7.22 9.73
CA ILE A 28 -4.90 -5.92 10.40
C ILE A 28 -6.32 -5.39 10.21
N VAL A 29 -7.00 -5.13 11.32
CA VAL A 29 -8.39 -4.65 11.30
C VAL A 29 -8.46 -3.23 11.85
N LEU A 30 -9.06 -2.31 11.09
CA LEU A 30 -9.40 -0.98 11.55
C LEU A 30 -10.84 -0.97 12.09
N GLU A 31 -11.01 -0.58 13.35
CA GLU A 31 -12.29 -0.56 14.03
C GLU A 31 -13.14 0.64 13.59
N MET A 32 -13.78 0.55 12.43
CA MET A 32 -14.61 1.64 11.88
C MET A 32 -16.11 1.36 11.86
N GLY A 33 -16.52 0.12 11.72
CA GLY A 33 -17.92 -0.29 11.59
C GLY A 33 -18.32 -1.33 12.62
N ALA A 34 -19.59 -1.71 12.66
CA ALA A 34 -20.09 -2.68 13.63
C ALA A 34 -19.35 -4.03 13.55
N SER A 35 -19.17 -4.57 12.33
CA SER A 35 -18.50 -5.85 12.12
C SER A 35 -17.01 -5.82 12.45
N SER A 36 -16.30 -4.74 12.10
CA SER A 36 -14.88 -4.61 12.42
C SER A 36 -14.63 -4.39 13.92
N LYS A 37 -15.56 -3.73 14.63
CA LYS A 37 -15.51 -3.59 16.09
C LYS A 37 -15.68 -4.93 16.81
N LEU A 38 -16.44 -5.87 16.24
CA LEU A 38 -16.57 -7.21 16.82
C LEU A 38 -15.24 -7.97 16.86
N CYS A 39 -14.32 -7.69 15.95
CA CYS A 39 -12.99 -8.32 15.97
C CYS A 39 -12.19 -7.98 17.23
N ALA A 40 -12.44 -6.83 17.87
CA ALA A 40 -11.79 -6.44 19.11
C ALA A 40 -12.23 -7.29 20.32
N HIS A 41 -13.35 -8.00 20.22
CA HIS A 41 -13.88 -8.87 21.25
C HIS A 41 -13.44 -10.33 21.12
N LEU A 42 -12.73 -10.68 20.05
CA LEU A 42 -12.21 -12.03 19.85
C LEU A 42 -11.08 -12.34 20.83
N SER A 43 -11.16 -13.53 21.43
CA SER A 43 -10.15 -14.08 22.33
C SER A 43 -9.40 -15.24 21.66
N PRO A 44 -8.17 -15.55 22.09
CA PRO A 44 -7.47 -16.74 21.63
C PRO A 44 -8.29 -18.02 21.85
N GLY A 45 -8.54 -18.77 20.77
CA GLY A 45 -9.36 -19.96 20.77
C GLY A 45 -10.79 -19.77 20.25
N ASP A 46 -11.24 -18.55 20.04
CA ASP A 46 -12.55 -18.30 19.43
C ASP A 46 -12.58 -18.78 17.98
N PRO A 47 -13.64 -19.50 17.57
CA PRO A 47 -13.77 -19.96 16.20
C PRO A 47 -14.09 -18.80 15.27
N VAL A 48 -13.40 -18.75 14.14
CA VAL A 48 -13.65 -17.77 13.08
C VAL A 48 -13.81 -18.47 11.74
N VAL A 49 -14.64 -17.89 10.87
CA VAL A 49 -14.81 -18.37 9.49
C VAL A 49 -14.06 -17.44 8.55
N LEU A 50 -13.14 -18.01 7.79
CA LEU A 50 -12.41 -17.29 6.76
C LEU A 50 -12.90 -17.74 5.40
N MET A 51 -13.12 -16.77 4.49
CA MET A 51 -13.40 -17.02 3.09
C MET A 51 -12.35 -16.35 2.24
N GLY A 52 -11.68 -17.12 1.39
CA GLY A 52 -10.64 -16.63 0.51
C GLY A 52 -9.82 -17.79 -0.09
N PRO A 53 -8.78 -17.49 -0.85
CA PRO A 53 -8.39 -16.16 -1.29
C PRO A 53 -9.41 -15.53 -2.25
N THR A 54 -9.59 -14.22 -2.15
CA THR A 54 -10.46 -13.42 -3.03
C THR A 54 -9.65 -12.25 -3.59
N GLY A 55 -10.04 -11.73 -4.75
CA GLY A 55 -9.31 -10.65 -5.41
C GLY A 55 -8.41 -11.13 -6.54
N ARG A 56 -7.75 -10.17 -7.16
CA ARG A 56 -6.76 -10.42 -8.20
C ARG A 56 -5.36 -10.26 -7.63
N PRO A 57 -4.42 -11.19 -7.91
CA PRO A 57 -3.05 -11.08 -7.42
C PRO A 57 -2.30 -9.93 -8.08
N SER A 58 -1.43 -9.28 -7.30
CA SER A 58 -0.42 -8.40 -7.89
C SER A 58 0.56 -9.21 -8.72
N GLU A 59 0.83 -8.75 -9.93
CA GLU A 59 1.86 -9.33 -10.79
C GLU A 59 3.24 -8.98 -10.23
N ILE A 60 4.01 -9.97 -9.83
CA ILE A 60 5.36 -9.81 -9.30
C ILE A 60 6.36 -10.09 -10.42
N ALA A 61 6.85 -9.04 -11.07
CA ALA A 61 7.92 -9.17 -12.03
C ALA A 61 9.30 -9.12 -11.33
N PRO A 62 10.28 -9.90 -11.78
CA PRO A 62 11.61 -9.92 -11.19
C PRO A 62 12.45 -8.71 -11.60
N ASN A 63 13.40 -8.32 -10.72
CA ASN A 63 14.44 -7.32 -10.99
C ASN A 63 13.93 -5.92 -11.38
N GLU A 64 12.75 -5.53 -10.91
CA GLU A 64 12.22 -4.18 -11.08
C GLU A 64 12.72 -3.23 -9.97
N SER A 65 12.76 -1.93 -10.28
CA SER A 65 12.85 -0.87 -9.28
C SER A 65 11.45 -0.33 -9.01
N LEU A 66 11.00 -0.41 -7.75
CA LEU A 66 9.63 -0.08 -7.38
C LEU A 66 9.56 1.08 -6.41
N VAL A 67 8.48 1.86 -6.56
CA VAL A 67 7.99 2.77 -5.54
C VAL A 67 6.66 2.25 -5.01
N LEU A 68 6.60 2.02 -3.72
CA LEU A 68 5.37 1.70 -3.00
C LEU A 68 4.91 2.94 -2.23
N ILE A 69 3.63 3.25 -2.31
CA ILE A 69 3.04 4.44 -1.69
C ILE A 69 1.83 4.00 -0.86
N GLY A 70 1.98 4.01 0.45
CA GLY A 70 0.93 3.62 1.38
C GLY A 70 0.36 4.81 2.15
N GLY A 71 -0.96 4.90 2.25
CA GLY A 71 -1.65 5.87 3.09
C GLY A 71 -2.47 5.20 4.18
N GLY A 72 -2.15 5.46 5.44
CA GLY A 72 -2.88 4.88 6.58
C GLY A 72 -2.98 3.36 6.51
N LEU A 73 -4.21 2.83 6.45
CA LEU A 73 -4.44 1.38 6.38
C LEU A 73 -3.92 0.73 5.08
N GLY A 74 -3.73 1.51 4.00
CA GLY A 74 -3.13 1.00 2.76
C GLY A 74 -1.74 0.39 2.96
N ASN A 75 -1.01 0.82 3.99
CA ASN A 75 0.25 0.22 4.39
C ASN A 75 0.13 -1.25 4.82
N ALA A 76 -1.06 -1.71 5.25
CA ALA A 76 -1.27 -3.08 5.70
C ALA A 76 -1.13 -4.14 4.59
N VAL A 77 -1.25 -3.73 3.34
CA VAL A 77 -1.14 -4.63 2.17
C VAL A 77 0.25 -4.53 1.53
N LEU A 78 0.79 -3.32 1.46
CA LEU A 78 1.99 -3.04 0.66
C LEU A 78 3.25 -3.72 1.17
N PHE A 79 3.45 -3.91 2.49
CA PHE A 79 4.67 -4.54 2.98
C PHE A 79 4.79 -6.02 2.55
N SER A 80 3.67 -6.72 2.39
CA SER A 80 3.69 -8.09 1.88
C SER A 80 4.01 -8.14 0.38
N ILE A 81 3.49 -7.18 -0.39
CA ILE A 81 3.83 -7.00 -1.80
C ILE A 81 5.32 -6.62 -1.93
N ALA A 82 5.81 -5.69 -1.08
CA ALA A 82 7.21 -5.33 -1.02
C ALA A 82 8.13 -6.54 -0.85
N ARG A 83 7.79 -7.41 0.12
CA ARG A 83 8.53 -8.63 0.38
C ARG A 83 8.59 -9.55 -0.84
N ALA A 84 7.46 -9.76 -1.52
CA ALA A 84 7.41 -10.59 -2.73
C ALA A 84 8.30 -10.04 -3.85
N PHE A 85 8.31 -8.73 -4.06
CA PHE A 85 9.22 -8.11 -5.03
C PHE A 85 10.69 -8.21 -4.61
N ARG A 86 11.00 -8.05 -3.32
CA ARG A 86 12.37 -8.26 -2.82
C ARG A 86 12.84 -9.68 -3.02
N GLU A 87 12.02 -10.67 -2.75
CA GLU A 87 12.31 -12.10 -3.00
C GLU A 87 12.51 -12.39 -4.50
N ALA A 88 11.86 -11.62 -5.38
CA ALA A 88 12.06 -11.66 -6.82
C ALA A 88 13.28 -10.84 -7.32
N GLY A 89 14.12 -10.33 -6.43
CA GLY A 89 15.34 -9.59 -6.78
C GLY A 89 15.14 -8.11 -7.09
N SER A 90 13.97 -7.56 -6.83
CA SER A 90 13.62 -6.17 -7.09
C SER A 90 14.13 -5.23 -5.98
N ARG A 91 14.28 -3.94 -6.32
CA ARG A 91 14.62 -2.86 -5.37
C ARG A 91 13.36 -2.11 -4.99
N VAL A 92 13.17 -1.85 -3.71
CA VAL A 92 11.94 -1.28 -3.18
C VAL A 92 12.20 -0.01 -2.38
N LEU A 93 11.68 1.12 -2.87
CA LEU A 93 11.53 2.36 -2.12
C LEU A 93 10.09 2.46 -1.63
N TYR A 94 9.89 2.78 -0.36
CA TYR A 94 8.58 2.85 0.24
C TYR A 94 8.30 4.22 0.87
N PHE A 95 7.24 4.88 0.42
CA PHE A 95 6.67 6.06 1.05
C PHE A 95 5.49 5.63 1.92
N ALA A 96 5.70 5.63 3.24
CA ALA A 96 4.71 5.19 4.22
C ALA A 96 4.07 6.40 4.90
N GLY A 97 2.88 6.77 4.45
CA GLY A 97 2.12 7.90 4.98
C GLY A 97 1.20 7.52 6.14
N TYR A 98 1.28 8.28 7.22
CA TYR A 98 0.41 8.17 8.38
C TYR A 98 -0.03 9.56 8.84
N ARG A 99 -1.13 9.64 9.59
CA ARG A 99 -1.55 10.88 10.19
C ARG A 99 -0.59 11.32 11.31
N ASP A 100 -0.19 10.37 12.15
CA ASP A 100 0.85 10.53 13.17
C ASP A 100 1.51 9.18 13.52
N SER A 101 2.56 9.22 14.31
CA SER A 101 3.33 8.03 14.71
C SER A 101 2.54 7.02 15.56
N ALA A 102 1.48 7.44 16.24
CA ALA A 102 0.64 6.53 17.04
C ALA A 102 -0.18 5.57 16.17
N MET A 103 -0.32 5.87 14.87
CA MET A 103 -1.00 5.01 13.91
C MET A 103 -0.06 4.02 13.21
N LEU A 104 1.22 4.06 13.51
CA LEU A 104 2.21 3.15 12.92
C LEU A 104 2.00 1.70 13.38
N PHE A 105 2.01 0.80 12.45
CA PHE A 105 1.98 -0.65 12.67
C PHE A 105 2.98 -1.34 11.75
N LYS A 106 3.42 -2.55 12.13
CA LYS A 106 4.27 -3.41 11.29
C LYS A 106 5.56 -2.74 10.79
N ARG A 107 6.16 -1.89 11.62
CA ARG A 107 7.37 -1.15 11.27
C ARG A 107 8.51 -2.05 10.82
N GLU A 108 8.83 -3.07 11.62
CA GLU A 108 9.93 -3.98 11.36
C GLU A 108 9.72 -4.76 10.06
N GLU A 109 8.49 -5.20 9.79
CA GLU A 109 8.14 -5.90 8.57
C GLU A 109 8.24 -4.99 7.34
N ILE A 110 7.83 -3.72 7.45
CA ILE A 110 7.97 -2.71 6.37
C ILE A 110 9.46 -2.47 6.10
N GLU A 111 10.25 -2.23 7.14
CA GLU A 111 11.69 -1.99 7.03
C GLU A 111 12.43 -3.21 6.45
N ALA A 112 12.09 -4.42 6.90
CA ALA A 112 12.71 -5.66 6.39
C ALA A 112 12.38 -5.94 4.91
N ALA A 113 11.20 -5.53 4.45
CA ALA A 113 10.74 -5.73 3.08
C ALA A 113 11.24 -4.68 2.08
N THR A 114 12.05 -3.69 2.50
CA THR A 114 12.38 -2.53 1.68
C THR A 114 13.86 -2.15 1.73
N ASP A 115 14.38 -1.56 0.66
CA ASP A 115 15.72 -1.00 0.62
C ASP A 115 15.79 0.35 1.35
N GLN A 116 14.70 1.10 1.29
CA GLN A 116 14.58 2.41 1.93
C GLN A 116 13.12 2.75 2.20
N VAL A 117 12.85 3.37 3.35
CA VAL A 117 11.53 3.91 3.71
C VAL A 117 11.63 5.41 3.92
N VAL A 118 10.69 6.14 3.35
CA VAL A 118 10.40 7.53 3.71
C VAL A 118 9.10 7.54 4.51
N TRP A 119 9.23 7.75 5.81
CA TRP A 119 8.09 7.89 6.70
C TRP A 119 7.50 9.30 6.56
N ALA A 120 6.24 9.43 6.20
CA ALA A 120 5.57 10.72 6.10
C ALA A 120 4.46 10.84 7.15
N THR A 121 4.40 12.00 7.82
CA THR A 121 3.32 12.31 8.77
C THR A 121 2.71 13.68 8.46
N ASP A 122 1.38 13.72 8.27
CA ASP A 122 0.67 14.97 7.96
C ASP A 122 0.57 15.87 9.19
N ALA A 123 0.27 15.29 10.34
CA ALA A 123 0.04 15.96 11.62
C ALA A 123 0.64 15.14 12.75
N GLY A 124 0.50 15.56 13.99
CA GLY A 124 0.95 14.78 15.15
C GLY A 124 2.46 14.58 15.24
N ALA A 125 2.87 13.55 15.96
CA ALA A 125 4.27 13.24 16.22
C ALA A 125 4.94 12.58 15.00
N PRO A 126 6.22 12.88 14.71
CA PRO A 126 6.97 12.25 13.64
C PRO A 126 7.30 10.79 13.93
N ILE A 127 7.50 10.01 12.87
CA ILE A 127 8.06 8.66 12.94
C ILE A 127 9.58 8.78 12.78
N ALA A 128 10.33 8.63 13.86
CA ALA A 128 11.79 8.69 13.80
C ALA A 128 12.32 7.47 13.02
N PRO A 129 13.18 7.63 11.99
CA PRO A 129 13.80 6.53 11.28
C PRO A 129 14.64 5.65 12.22
N ALA A 130 14.59 4.32 12.04
CA ALA A 130 15.43 3.40 12.80
C ALA A 130 16.69 2.98 12.03
N ARG A 131 16.63 2.98 10.69
CA ARG A 131 17.74 2.64 9.82
C ARG A 131 18.38 3.92 9.26
N ALA A 132 19.69 3.93 9.08
CA ALA A 132 20.43 5.11 8.63
C ALA A 132 20.02 5.62 7.23
N GLN A 133 19.55 4.71 6.38
CA GLN A 133 19.07 5.05 5.02
C GLN A 133 17.64 5.57 4.97
N ASP A 134 16.86 5.39 6.04
CA ASP A 134 15.48 5.82 6.07
C ASP A 134 15.37 7.30 6.43
N ALA A 135 14.30 7.91 6.00
CA ALA A 135 14.04 9.33 6.26
C ALA A 135 12.64 9.55 6.84
N HIS A 136 12.45 10.70 7.46
CA HIS A 136 11.14 11.20 7.84
C HIS A 136 10.85 12.52 7.13
N PHE A 137 9.62 12.67 6.68
CA PHE A 137 9.11 13.91 6.11
C PHE A 137 7.83 14.34 6.83
N ARG A 138 7.74 15.62 7.18
CA ARG A 138 6.52 16.21 7.72
C ARG A 138 5.75 16.91 6.61
N GLY A 139 4.63 16.35 6.21
CA GLY A 139 3.80 16.82 5.11
C GLY A 139 3.12 15.66 4.40
N ASN A 140 2.48 15.96 3.28
CA ASN A 140 1.80 14.94 2.49
C ASN A 140 2.77 14.08 1.67
N ILE A 141 2.25 12.97 1.15
CA ILE A 141 3.06 11.97 0.46
C ILE A 141 3.70 12.49 -0.84
N VAL A 142 3.03 13.38 -1.56
CA VAL A 142 3.56 13.97 -2.81
C VAL A 142 4.72 14.90 -2.52
N GLU A 143 4.62 15.71 -1.47
CA GLU A 143 5.71 16.56 -0.99
C GLU A 143 6.92 15.73 -0.54
N ALA A 144 6.68 14.61 0.17
CA ALA A 144 7.73 13.68 0.55
C ALA A 144 8.45 13.08 -0.68
N MET A 145 7.70 12.70 -1.71
CA MET A 145 8.28 12.20 -2.97
C MET A 145 9.10 13.27 -3.69
N LEU A 146 8.65 14.51 -3.71
CA LEU A 146 9.40 15.63 -4.30
C LEU A 146 10.68 15.95 -3.54
N ALA A 147 10.61 16.00 -2.20
CA ALA A 147 11.79 16.21 -1.35
C ALA A 147 12.82 15.08 -1.54
N TYR A 148 12.37 13.84 -1.65
CA TYR A 148 13.22 12.71 -1.96
C TYR A 148 13.86 12.83 -3.34
N ALA A 149 13.07 13.15 -4.36
CA ALA A 149 13.56 13.34 -5.74
C ALA A 149 14.65 14.41 -5.86
N ARG A 150 14.58 15.45 -5.02
CA ARG A 150 15.56 16.53 -4.94
C ARG A 150 16.77 16.23 -4.06
N GLY A 151 16.80 15.07 -3.40
CA GLY A 151 17.86 14.71 -2.47
C GLY A 151 17.82 15.45 -1.12
N GLU A 152 16.71 16.08 -0.78
CA GLU A 152 16.54 16.86 0.45
C GLU A 152 16.40 15.98 1.70
N LEU A 153 16.16 14.67 1.50
CA LEU A 153 15.96 13.70 2.59
C LEU A 153 17.20 12.83 2.89
N GLY A 154 18.36 13.20 2.35
CA GLY A 154 19.61 12.48 2.58
C GLY A 154 19.90 11.43 1.52
N GLU A 155 20.25 10.20 1.93
CA GLU A 155 20.63 9.13 1.00
C GLU A 155 19.50 8.75 0.05
N VAL A 156 19.83 8.58 -1.24
CA VAL A 156 18.90 8.12 -2.28
C VAL A 156 19.36 6.75 -2.76
N ARG A 157 18.78 5.69 -2.22
CA ARG A 157 19.12 4.31 -2.61
C ARG A 157 18.42 3.84 -3.88
N VAL A 158 17.20 4.31 -4.09
CA VAL A 158 16.41 3.97 -5.27
C VAL A 158 16.00 5.28 -5.96
N PRO A 159 16.80 5.77 -6.93
CA PRO A 159 16.47 6.99 -7.66
C PRO A 159 15.13 6.86 -8.41
N LEU A 160 14.27 7.86 -8.30
CA LEU A 160 12.96 7.85 -8.96
C LEU A 160 13.07 7.76 -10.48
N SER A 161 14.16 8.26 -11.07
CA SER A 161 14.44 8.20 -12.51
C SER A 161 14.68 6.78 -13.06
N GLY A 162 14.94 5.82 -12.18
CA GLY A 162 15.11 4.41 -12.53
C GLY A 162 13.92 3.53 -12.15
N VAL A 163 12.81 4.11 -11.69
CA VAL A 163 11.65 3.35 -11.21
C VAL A 163 10.83 2.81 -12.38
N ASP A 164 10.62 1.50 -12.39
CA ASP A 164 9.85 0.78 -13.40
C ASP A 164 8.35 0.77 -13.05
N ARG A 165 8.02 0.72 -11.75
CA ARG A 165 6.65 0.57 -11.28
C ARG A 165 6.37 1.39 -10.02
N ILE A 166 5.19 1.99 -9.97
CA ILE A 166 4.62 2.66 -8.80
C ILE A 166 3.35 1.92 -8.40
N LEU A 167 3.24 1.53 -7.13
CA LEU A 167 2.03 0.96 -6.54
C LEU A 167 1.55 1.89 -5.43
N ALA A 168 0.33 2.38 -5.53
CA ALA A 168 -0.27 3.28 -4.54
C ALA A 168 -1.54 2.66 -3.93
N ILE A 169 -1.60 2.59 -2.60
CA ILE A 169 -2.78 2.11 -1.87
C ILE A 169 -3.08 3.08 -0.73
N GLY A 170 -4.28 3.63 -0.73
CA GLY A 170 -4.71 4.59 0.28
C GLY A 170 -6.09 5.16 -0.02
N SER A 171 -6.36 6.36 0.47
CA SER A 171 -7.60 7.07 0.14
C SER A 171 -7.62 7.52 -1.32
N ASP A 172 -8.82 7.66 -1.88
CA ASP A 172 -9.03 8.15 -3.25
C ASP A 172 -8.32 9.49 -3.48
N GLY A 173 -8.39 10.39 -2.49
CA GLY A 173 -7.72 11.69 -2.56
C GLY A 173 -6.19 11.57 -2.65
N MET A 174 -5.58 10.67 -1.87
CA MET A 174 -4.13 10.44 -1.93
C MET A 174 -3.74 9.82 -3.28
N MET A 175 -4.47 8.80 -3.73
CA MET A 175 -4.15 8.13 -5.00
C MET A 175 -4.32 9.07 -6.18
N ASN A 176 -5.35 9.90 -6.20
CA ASN A 176 -5.54 10.94 -7.22
C ASN A 176 -4.44 11.99 -7.19
N ALA A 177 -4.00 12.41 -6.00
CA ALA A 177 -2.87 13.33 -5.85
C ALA A 177 -1.57 12.73 -6.43
N VAL A 178 -1.29 11.45 -6.15
CA VAL A 178 -0.13 10.74 -6.71
C VAL A 178 -0.27 10.58 -8.23
N ALA A 179 -1.45 10.18 -8.73
CA ALA A 179 -1.72 10.05 -10.16
C ALA A 179 -1.55 11.36 -10.93
N THR A 180 -1.95 12.47 -10.33
CA THR A 180 -1.74 13.82 -10.88
C THR A 180 -0.27 14.21 -10.81
N ALA A 181 0.36 14.06 -9.65
CA ALA A 181 1.75 14.46 -9.43
C ALA A 181 2.74 13.73 -10.38
N ARG A 182 2.53 12.42 -10.62
CA ARG A 182 3.39 11.64 -11.53
C ARG A 182 3.38 12.15 -12.98
N ARG A 183 2.31 12.82 -13.40
CA ARG A 183 2.15 13.39 -14.74
C ARG A 183 2.54 14.87 -14.80
N THR A 184 2.75 15.51 -13.66
CA THR A 184 3.06 16.94 -13.52
C THR A 184 4.38 17.14 -12.80
N VAL A 185 4.33 17.46 -11.52
CA VAL A 185 5.50 17.88 -10.72
C VAL A 185 6.55 16.78 -10.53
N LEU A 186 6.18 15.51 -10.55
CA LEU A 186 7.09 14.37 -10.45
C LEU A 186 7.57 13.88 -11.85
N ALA A 187 6.90 14.24 -12.93
CA ALA A 187 7.24 13.76 -14.28
C ALA A 187 8.72 13.94 -14.65
N PRO A 188 9.39 15.07 -14.34
CA PRO A 188 10.81 15.24 -14.63
C PRO A 188 11.75 14.31 -13.86
N HIS A 189 11.26 13.71 -12.78
CA HIS A 189 12.02 12.86 -11.87
C HIS A 189 11.76 11.38 -12.06
N LEU A 190 10.74 11.01 -12.84
CA LEU A 190 10.34 9.63 -13.06
C LEU A 190 10.78 9.12 -14.43
N LYS A 191 10.96 7.81 -14.54
CA LYS A 191 11.14 7.14 -15.82
C LYS A 191 9.89 7.33 -16.69
N PRO A 192 9.99 7.76 -17.96
CA PRO A 192 8.83 8.11 -18.79
C PRO A 192 7.84 6.96 -18.99
N ASP A 193 8.34 5.73 -19.08
CA ASP A 193 7.59 4.51 -19.37
C ASP A 193 7.25 3.68 -18.10
N HIS A 194 7.36 4.30 -16.89
CA HIS A 194 7.00 3.60 -15.66
C HIS A 194 5.53 3.23 -15.64
N LYS A 195 5.23 2.03 -15.14
CA LYS A 195 3.86 1.60 -14.86
C LYS A 195 3.38 2.20 -13.54
N ALA A 196 2.10 2.56 -13.44
CA ALA A 196 1.51 3.00 -12.17
C ALA A 196 0.17 2.33 -11.94
N ILE A 197 0.02 1.74 -10.77
CA ILE A 197 -1.16 1.00 -10.36
C ILE A 197 -1.66 1.61 -9.05
N GLY A 198 -2.93 2.00 -9.04
CA GLY A 198 -3.64 2.40 -7.84
C GLY A 198 -4.56 1.26 -7.41
N SER A 199 -4.53 0.89 -6.15
CA SER A 199 -5.47 -0.08 -5.60
C SER A 199 -6.32 0.55 -4.50
N ILE A 200 -7.64 0.46 -4.67
CA ILE A 200 -8.60 0.98 -3.71
C ILE A 200 -9.02 -0.16 -2.78
N ASN A 201 -8.93 0.09 -1.48
CA ASN A 201 -9.51 -0.82 -0.49
C ASN A 201 -11.00 -0.52 -0.33
N SER A 202 -11.80 -0.93 -1.31
CA SER A 202 -13.24 -0.72 -1.32
C SER A 202 -13.96 -1.75 -0.46
N PRO A 203 -15.04 -1.35 0.24
CA PRO A 203 -15.91 -2.31 0.91
C PRO A 203 -16.52 -3.25 -0.13
N MET A 204 -16.45 -4.54 0.12
CA MET A 204 -17.02 -5.58 -0.73
C MET A 204 -17.99 -6.44 0.06
N GLN A 205 -19.18 -6.67 -0.49
CA GLN A 205 -20.15 -7.60 0.07
C GLN A 205 -20.38 -8.82 -0.82
N CYS A 206 -20.12 -8.70 -2.12
CA CYS A 206 -20.40 -9.77 -3.09
C CYS A 206 -19.24 -10.73 -3.34
N MET A 207 -18.15 -10.64 -2.61
CA MET A 207 -16.97 -11.50 -2.77
C MET A 207 -16.42 -11.50 -4.21
N LEU A 208 -16.27 -10.31 -4.81
CA LEU A 208 -15.74 -10.10 -6.17
C LEU A 208 -16.66 -10.63 -7.30
N LYS A 209 -17.95 -10.73 -7.03
CA LYS A 209 -18.92 -11.20 -8.04
C LYS A 209 -19.55 -10.06 -8.87
N GLU A 210 -19.03 -8.84 -8.71
CA GLU A 210 -19.45 -7.65 -9.47
C GLU A 210 -20.97 -7.34 -9.39
N VAL A 211 -21.60 -7.69 -8.25
CA VAL A 211 -23.06 -7.55 -8.11
C VAL A 211 -23.51 -6.60 -7.00
N CYS A 212 -22.66 -6.27 -6.02
CA CYS A 212 -23.06 -5.37 -4.94
C CYS A 212 -22.88 -3.89 -5.27
N ALA A 213 -22.16 -3.57 -6.34
CA ALA A 213 -21.88 -2.22 -6.83
C ALA A 213 -21.19 -1.26 -5.82
N GLN A 214 -20.70 -1.76 -4.68
CA GLN A 214 -20.05 -0.92 -3.66
C GLN A 214 -18.63 -0.49 -4.02
N CYS A 215 -18.02 -1.18 -4.97
CA CYS A 215 -16.66 -0.92 -5.44
C CYS A 215 -16.61 -0.24 -6.81
N LEU A 216 -17.73 0.30 -7.28
CA LEU A 216 -17.78 0.99 -8.57
C LEU A 216 -16.87 2.24 -8.56
N GLN A 217 -16.09 2.37 -9.61
CA GLN A 217 -15.22 3.51 -9.88
C GLN A 217 -15.51 4.04 -11.29
N ARG A 218 -15.54 5.36 -11.42
CA ARG A 218 -15.60 6.03 -12.71
C ARG A 218 -14.20 6.35 -13.18
N HIS A 219 -13.80 5.74 -14.26
CA HIS A 219 -12.54 6.03 -14.94
C HIS A 219 -12.81 6.91 -16.14
N VAL A 220 -11.94 7.89 -16.38
CA VAL A 220 -12.00 8.77 -17.54
C VAL A 220 -10.64 8.69 -18.22
N ASP A 221 -10.63 8.27 -19.49
CA ASP A 221 -9.41 8.29 -20.28
C ASP A 221 -8.92 9.74 -20.43
N PRO A 222 -7.71 10.08 -20.01
CA PRO A 222 -7.23 11.47 -20.03
C PRO A 222 -6.94 12.00 -21.42
N ILE A 223 -6.90 11.13 -22.45
CA ILE A 223 -6.59 11.50 -23.83
C ILE A 223 -7.89 11.59 -24.65
N THR A 224 -8.73 10.57 -24.56
CA THR A 224 -9.97 10.48 -25.36
C THR A 224 -11.17 11.08 -24.67
N GLY A 225 -11.13 11.23 -23.34
CA GLY A 225 -12.29 11.61 -22.51
C GLY A 225 -13.35 10.52 -22.37
N GLU A 226 -13.08 9.31 -22.84
CA GLU A 226 -14.01 8.20 -22.73
C GLU A 226 -14.18 7.77 -21.27
N GLU A 227 -15.43 7.51 -20.88
CA GLU A 227 -15.78 7.13 -19.52
C GLU A 227 -16.11 5.65 -19.43
N HIS A 228 -15.50 5.00 -18.43
CA HIS A 228 -15.75 3.60 -18.10
C HIS A 228 -16.14 3.46 -16.63
N ILE A 229 -17.11 2.61 -16.34
CA ILE A 229 -17.43 2.22 -14.96
C ILE A 229 -16.85 0.83 -14.73
N VAL A 230 -15.95 0.72 -13.77
CA VAL A 230 -15.26 -0.53 -13.44
C VAL A 230 -15.58 -0.99 -12.02
N TYR A 231 -15.51 -2.27 -11.81
CA TYR A 231 -15.59 -2.87 -10.46
C TYR A 231 -14.18 -2.99 -9.88
N SER A 232 -13.77 -2.04 -9.06
CA SER A 232 -12.40 -1.99 -8.52
C SER A 232 -11.99 -3.22 -7.70
N CYS A 233 -12.94 -4.04 -7.26
CA CYS A 233 -12.65 -5.32 -6.62
C CYS A 233 -12.12 -6.37 -7.59
N PHE A 234 -12.39 -6.24 -8.89
CA PHE A 234 -11.95 -7.14 -9.95
C PHE A 234 -10.94 -6.46 -10.88
N ASP A 235 -11.22 -5.22 -11.29
CA ASP A 235 -10.39 -4.42 -12.21
C ASP A 235 -9.43 -3.51 -11.43
N GLN A 236 -8.56 -4.09 -10.60
CA GLN A 236 -7.68 -3.34 -9.69
C GLN A 236 -6.50 -2.64 -10.39
N ASP A 237 -6.15 -3.06 -11.58
CA ASP A 237 -4.95 -2.61 -12.32
C ASP A 237 -5.29 -1.61 -13.43
N GLN A 238 -6.38 -0.85 -13.31
CA GLN A 238 -6.86 0.11 -14.30
C GLN A 238 -6.30 1.52 -14.07
#